data_a2e1581a01ca22a0997d1c63be62e46b
#
_entry.id   a2e1581a01ca22a0997d1c63be62e46b
#
_cell.length_a   1.000
_cell.length_b   1.000
_cell.length_c   1.000
_cell.angle_alpha   90.00
_cell.angle_beta   90.00
_cell.angle_gamma   90.00
#
_symmetry.space_group_name_H-M   'P 1'
#
loop_
_entity.id
_entity.type
_entity.pdbx_description
1 polymer ?
#
loop_
_entity_poly.entity_id
_entity_poly.type
_entity_poly.pdbx_seq_one_letter_code
_entity_poly.pdbx_strand_id
1 'polypeptide(L)'
;MIRKLIVIISNEKIFRQRADFYCGNVDMKVLPEGLSTYHKVQFIGRSSNKKNGHKVNLENIKVASNIFRFLYFVLKTFKIKNISYFLVDITPYTFFSFLILFIFRKKIFIYLRSSGHEEWKHILGSWFVWIYHIMYKIIISNSIVMVLNKRLSSKHECHLINPSRLDDPWFKKHKEVSLDKIKLLYVGRINPEKGIH
;
A
#
# COMPACT_ATOMS: atom_id res chain seq x y z
N MET A 1 -10.94 -4.65 25.36
CA MET A 1 -10.87 -5.15 23.96
C MET A 1 -9.42 -5.43 23.61
N ILE A 2 -9.05 -6.67 23.28
CA ILE A 2 -7.66 -7.03 22.93
C ILE A 2 -7.40 -6.46 21.53
N ARG A 3 -6.52 -5.44 21.43
CA ARG A 3 -6.12 -4.87 20.13
C ARG A 3 -5.36 -5.90 19.34
N LYS A 4 -5.90 -6.31 18.20
CA LYS A 4 -5.26 -7.24 17.25
C LYS A 4 -4.06 -6.56 16.59
N LEU A 5 -2.99 -7.33 16.34
CA LEU A 5 -1.85 -6.81 15.58
C LEU A 5 -2.12 -6.95 14.08
N ILE A 6 -1.96 -5.86 13.35
CA ILE A 6 -1.95 -5.83 11.88
C ILE A 6 -0.53 -5.55 11.41
N VAL A 7 0.01 -6.45 10.61
CA VAL A 7 1.31 -6.25 9.96
C VAL A 7 1.09 -5.81 8.52
N ILE A 8 1.41 -4.55 8.23
CA ILE A 8 1.33 -3.97 6.89
C ILE A 8 2.66 -4.22 6.19
N ILE A 9 2.61 -4.83 5.02
CA ILE A 9 3.75 -5.18 4.19
C ILE A 9 3.63 -4.44 2.85
N SER A 10 4.56 -3.55 2.57
CA SER A 10 4.55 -2.73 1.36
C SER A 10 5.96 -2.59 0.77
N ASN A 11 6.03 -2.46 -0.56
CA ASN A 11 7.27 -2.11 -1.28
C ASN A 11 7.64 -0.62 -1.15
N GLU A 12 6.92 0.14 -0.34
CA GLU A 12 7.16 1.56 -0.13
C GLU A 12 8.57 1.82 0.38
N LYS A 13 9.19 2.86 -0.19
CA LYS A 13 10.50 3.32 0.22
C LYS A 13 10.38 4.28 1.41
N ILE A 14 10.92 3.88 2.55
CA ILE A 14 10.88 4.63 3.80
C ILE A 14 12.25 5.22 4.07
N PHE A 15 12.31 6.52 4.21
CA PHE A 15 13.48 7.25 4.67
C PHE A 15 13.43 7.39 6.19
N ARG A 16 14.54 7.07 6.86
CA ARG A 16 14.68 7.22 8.31
C ARG A 16 15.61 8.38 8.61
N GLN A 17 15.13 9.33 9.43
CA GLN A 17 15.93 10.43 9.94
C GLN A 17 15.83 10.45 11.49
N ARG A 18 16.91 10.04 12.15
CA ARG A 18 16.91 9.85 13.64
C ARG A 18 15.80 8.89 14.07
N ALA A 19 14.80 9.39 14.81
CA ALA A 19 13.62 8.64 15.25
C ALA A 19 12.44 8.74 14.29
N ASP A 20 12.47 9.63 13.33
CA ASP A 20 11.37 9.90 12.40
C ASP A 20 11.46 9.06 11.12
N PHE A 21 10.30 8.71 10.59
CA PHE A 21 10.16 7.96 9.34
C PHE A 21 9.33 8.77 8.34
N TYR A 22 9.73 8.69 7.07
CA TYR A 22 9.09 9.43 5.97
C TYR A 22 8.83 8.50 4.79
N CYS A 23 7.66 8.62 4.16
CA CYS A 23 7.29 7.88 2.95
C CYS A 23 6.97 8.83 1.79
N GLY A 24 7.08 8.32 0.55
CA GLY A 24 6.76 9.10 -0.65
C GLY A 24 5.27 9.12 -0.98
N ASN A 25 4.56 8.09 -0.57
CA ASN A 25 3.15 7.93 -0.90
C ASN A 25 2.27 8.24 0.33
N VAL A 26 1.36 9.18 0.17
CA VAL A 26 0.44 9.60 1.24
C VAL A 26 -0.43 8.45 1.76
N ASP A 27 -0.80 7.49 0.90
CA ASP A 27 -1.59 6.32 1.33
C ASP A 27 -0.82 5.46 2.34
N MET A 28 0.52 5.42 2.20
CA MET A 28 1.40 4.69 3.13
C MET A 28 1.65 5.42 4.45
N LYS A 29 1.15 6.64 4.57
CA LYS A 29 0.98 7.35 5.82
C LYS A 29 -0.42 7.14 6.39
N VAL A 30 -1.45 7.53 5.63
CA VAL A 30 -2.84 7.61 6.09
C VAL A 30 -3.40 6.22 6.46
N LEU A 31 -3.15 5.19 5.64
CA LEU A 31 -3.67 3.84 5.89
C LEU A 31 -3.12 3.23 7.20
N PRO A 32 -1.79 3.19 7.43
CA PRO A 32 -1.27 2.65 8.67
C PRO A 32 -1.64 3.48 9.91
N GLU A 33 -1.64 4.81 9.81
CA GLU A 33 -2.02 5.70 10.92
C GLU A 33 -3.51 5.53 11.26
N GLY A 34 -4.40 5.48 10.26
CA GLY A 34 -5.82 5.23 10.47
C GLY A 34 -6.10 3.88 11.12
N LEU A 35 -5.42 2.82 10.69
CA LEU A 35 -5.54 1.50 11.33
C LEU A 35 -4.98 1.49 12.76
N SER A 36 -3.98 2.32 13.06
CA SER A 36 -3.38 2.38 14.40
C SER A 36 -4.31 2.94 15.46
N THR A 37 -5.36 3.65 15.07
CA THR A 37 -6.40 4.15 15.97
C THR A 37 -7.16 3.01 16.67
N TYR A 38 -7.37 1.90 15.94
CA TYR A 38 -8.17 0.77 16.42
C TYR A 38 -7.34 -0.48 16.74
N HIS A 39 -6.16 -0.62 16.13
CA HIS A 39 -5.33 -1.81 16.19
C HIS A 39 -3.89 -1.47 16.53
N LYS A 40 -3.12 -2.46 17.01
CA LYS A 40 -1.65 -2.33 16.97
C LYS A 40 -1.19 -2.52 15.53
N VAL A 41 -0.35 -1.62 15.02
CA VAL A 41 0.14 -1.67 13.65
C VAL A 41 1.65 -1.80 13.64
N GLN A 42 2.16 -2.75 12.85
CA GLN A 42 3.56 -2.82 12.46
C GLN A 42 3.66 -2.61 10.96
N PHE A 43 4.49 -1.67 10.53
CA PHE A 43 4.73 -1.41 9.12
C PHE A 43 6.11 -1.92 8.69
N ILE A 44 6.16 -2.75 7.64
CA ILE A 44 7.38 -3.27 7.04
C ILE A 44 7.51 -2.67 5.63
N GLY A 45 8.57 -1.90 5.42
CA GLY A 45 8.87 -1.26 4.13
C GLY A 45 10.36 -1.34 3.77
N ARG A 46 10.72 -0.78 2.63
CA ARG A 46 12.11 -0.74 2.13
C ARG A 46 12.82 0.52 2.58
N SER A 47 14.14 0.48 2.68
CA SER A 47 14.95 1.67 2.95
C SER A 47 15.01 2.60 1.73
N SER A 48 15.02 3.90 2.01
CA SER A 48 15.31 4.97 1.04
C SER A 48 16.50 5.78 1.52
N ASN A 49 17.35 6.18 0.58
CA ASN A 49 18.44 7.12 0.83
C ASN A 49 18.01 8.59 0.61
N LYS A 50 16.82 8.79 0.00
CA LYS A 50 16.28 10.13 -0.26
C LYS A 50 15.16 10.41 0.72
N LYS A 51 15.15 11.63 1.29
CA LYS A 51 14.06 12.10 2.14
C LYS A 51 12.79 12.19 1.32
N ASN A 52 11.73 11.54 1.82
CA ASN A 52 10.39 11.54 1.23
C ASN A 52 9.50 12.59 1.92
N GLY A 53 8.36 12.93 1.29
CA GLY A 53 7.57 14.10 1.68
C GLY A 53 6.71 13.95 2.94
N HIS A 54 6.26 12.73 3.30
CA HIS A 54 5.25 12.52 4.33
C HIS A 54 5.83 11.85 5.57
N LYS A 55 5.80 12.53 6.72
CA LYS A 55 6.16 11.96 8.01
C LYS A 55 5.10 10.93 8.43
N VAL A 56 5.54 9.74 8.83
CA VAL A 56 4.68 8.63 9.29
C VAL A 56 4.76 8.52 10.81
N ASN A 57 3.62 8.69 11.48
CA ASN A 57 3.51 8.68 12.93
C ASN A 57 3.06 7.29 13.42
N LEU A 58 3.98 6.32 13.39
CA LEU A 58 3.78 4.97 13.89
C LEU A 58 4.92 4.57 14.81
N GLU A 59 4.60 3.88 15.89
CA GLU A 59 5.60 3.39 16.85
C GLU A 59 6.46 2.25 16.28
N ASN A 60 5.89 1.39 15.42
CA ASN A 60 6.55 0.17 14.99
C ASN A 60 6.72 0.12 13.47
N ILE A 61 7.81 0.71 12.99
CA ILE A 61 8.20 0.66 11.58
C ILE A 61 9.50 -0.13 11.45
N LYS A 62 9.52 -1.11 10.54
CA LYS A 62 10.70 -1.90 10.18
C LYS A 62 11.12 -1.58 8.75
N VAL A 63 12.34 -1.10 8.61
CA VAL A 63 12.90 -0.66 7.32
C VAL A 63 13.97 -1.65 6.88
N ALA A 64 13.76 -2.29 5.75
CA ALA A 64 14.66 -3.30 5.20
C ALA A 64 15.54 -2.75 4.09
N SER A 65 16.84 -3.00 4.14
CA SER A 65 17.81 -2.60 3.12
C SER A 65 17.79 -3.49 1.87
N ASN A 66 17.40 -4.76 2.04
CA ASN A 66 17.33 -5.75 0.96
C ASN A 66 16.19 -6.75 1.19
N ILE A 67 15.97 -7.63 0.20
CA ILE A 67 14.87 -8.62 0.24
C ILE A 67 15.02 -9.61 1.41
N PHE A 68 16.22 -10.08 1.71
CA PHE A 68 16.44 -11.05 2.78
C PHE A 68 16.09 -10.47 4.15
N ARG A 69 16.51 -9.22 4.41
CA ARG A 69 16.14 -8.52 5.64
C ARG A 69 14.64 -8.22 5.71
N PHE A 70 14.01 -7.95 4.56
CA PHE A 70 12.58 -7.75 4.47
C PHE A 70 11.82 -9.02 4.89
N LEU A 71 12.15 -10.16 4.30
CA LEU A 71 11.55 -11.45 4.63
C LEU A 71 11.84 -11.88 6.07
N TYR A 72 13.04 -11.60 6.58
CA TYR A 72 13.38 -11.82 7.99
C TYR A 72 12.44 -11.06 8.94
N PHE A 73 12.12 -9.81 8.62
CA PHE A 73 11.15 -9.05 9.43
C PHE A 73 9.75 -9.65 9.39
N VAL A 74 9.32 -10.19 8.26
CA VAL A 74 8.04 -10.92 8.14
C VAL A 74 8.07 -12.17 9.01
N LEU A 75 9.10 -13.01 8.90
CA LEU A 75 9.26 -14.24 9.70
C LEU A 75 9.29 -13.96 11.20
N LYS A 76 9.95 -12.88 11.62
CA LYS A 76 10.03 -12.49 13.02
C LYS A 76 8.66 -12.22 13.66
N THR A 77 7.65 -11.84 12.85
CA THR A 77 6.28 -11.62 13.34
C THR A 77 5.55 -12.91 13.69
N PHE A 78 6.00 -14.08 13.22
CA PHE A 78 5.31 -15.37 13.41
C PHE A 78 5.22 -15.80 14.87
N LYS A 79 6.12 -15.31 15.71
CA LYS A 79 6.13 -15.56 17.16
C LYS A 79 4.95 -14.93 17.90
N ILE A 80 4.26 -13.97 17.26
CA ILE A 80 3.17 -13.24 17.87
C ILE A 80 1.85 -13.92 17.51
N LYS A 81 0.98 -14.13 18.47
CA LYS A 81 -0.35 -14.71 18.26
C LYS A 81 -1.35 -13.64 17.78
N ASN A 82 -2.44 -14.05 17.13
CA ASN A 82 -3.54 -13.17 16.67
C ASN A 82 -3.12 -12.03 15.75
N ILE A 83 -2.33 -12.36 14.71
CA ILE A 83 -1.89 -11.42 13.67
C ILE A 83 -2.77 -11.55 12.42
N SER A 84 -3.01 -10.41 11.75
CA SER A 84 -3.43 -10.34 10.35
C SER A 84 -2.38 -9.63 9.53
N TYR A 85 -2.16 -10.11 8.32
CA TYR A 85 -1.19 -9.54 7.38
C TYR A 85 -1.93 -8.77 6.30
N PHE A 86 -1.48 -7.56 6.05
CA PHE A 86 -2.06 -6.64 5.09
C PHE A 86 -1.00 -6.26 4.07
N LEU A 87 -1.06 -6.88 2.89
CA LEU A 87 -0.15 -6.59 1.79
C LEU A 87 -0.70 -5.42 0.96
N VAL A 88 0.18 -4.50 0.61
CA VAL A 88 -0.17 -3.37 -0.25
C VAL A 88 0.55 -3.50 -1.58
N ASP A 89 -0.23 -3.58 -2.63
CA ASP A 89 0.18 -3.79 -4.02
C ASP A 89 0.96 -5.10 -4.26
N ILE A 90 1.08 -5.49 -5.53
CA ILE A 90 1.79 -6.70 -5.93
C ILE A 90 3.15 -6.30 -6.52
N THR A 91 4.19 -6.69 -5.81
CA THR A 91 5.60 -6.47 -6.17
C THR A 91 6.41 -7.70 -5.80
N PRO A 92 7.65 -7.87 -6.25
CA PRO A 92 8.46 -9.01 -5.83
C PRO A 92 8.58 -9.13 -4.31
N TYR A 93 8.73 -8.02 -3.58
CA TYR A 93 8.85 -8.04 -2.11
C TYR A 93 7.57 -8.52 -1.42
N THR A 94 6.41 -8.04 -1.86
CA THR A 94 5.12 -8.47 -1.32
C THR A 94 4.78 -9.88 -1.76
N PHE A 95 5.15 -10.29 -2.97
CA PHE A 95 4.93 -11.64 -3.48
C PHE A 95 5.71 -12.70 -2.69
N PHE A 96 7.02 -12.51 -2.48
CA PHE A 96 7.79 -13.46 -1.67
C PHE A 96 7.32 -13.49 -0.22
N SER A 97 6.91 -12.33 0.34
CA SER A 97 6.28 -12.29 1.65
C SER A 97 4.98 -13.09 1.68
N PHE A 98 4.14 -12.93 0.64
CA PHE A 98 2.91 -13.69 0.49
C PHE A 98 3.18 -15.20 0.45
N LEU A 99 4.15 -15.68 -0.33
CA LEU A 99 4.47 -17.11 -0.42
C LEU A 99 4.82 -17.70 0.96
N ILE A 100 5.64 -16.99 1.73
CA ILE A 100 5.98 -17.40 3.10
C ILE A 100 4.71 -17.45 3.96
N LEU A 101 3.90 -16.38 3.96
CA LEU A 101 2.67 -16.31 4.74
C LEU A 101 1.66 -17.39 4.36
N PHE A 102 1.55 -17.70 3.07
CA PHE A 102 0.67 -18.73 2.52
C PHE A 102 1.09 -20.14 2.97
N ILE A 103 2.38 -20.48 2.87
CA ILE A 103 2.92 -21.77 3.35
C ILE A 103 2.59 -21.95 4.83
N PHE A 104 2.70 -20.91 5.64
CA PHE A 104 2.40 -20.96 7.07
C PHE A 104 0.91 -20.69 7.40
N ARG A 105 0.03 -20.75 6.39
CA ARG A 105 -1.45 -20.61 6.52
C ARG A 105 -1.88 -19.37 7.33
N LYS A 106 -1.19 -18.25 7.12
CA LYS A 106 -1.53 -17.00 7.80
C LYS A 106 -2.74 -16.32 7.13
N LYS A 107 -3.51 -15.53 7.90
CA LYS A 107 -4.60 -14.73 7.35
C LYS A 107 -4.04 -13.54 6.61
N ILE A 108 -4.27 -13.48 5.28
CA ILE A 108 -3.69 -12.49 4.37
C ILE A 108 -4.81 -11.66 3.74
N PHE A 109 -4.65 -10.36 3.81
CA PHE A 109 -5.42 -9.37 3.05
C PHE A 109 -4.50 -8.74 2.01
N ILE A 110 -4.99 -8.58 0.79
CA ILE A 110 -4.30 -7.83 -0.27
C ILE A 110 -5.10 -6.59 -0.64
N TYR A 111 -4.44 -5.45 -0.66
CA TYR A 111 -5.02 -4.17 -1.07
C TYR A 111 -4.43 -3.71 -2.40
N LEU A 112 -5.29 -3.65 -3.43
CA LEU A 112 -4.94 -3.23 -4.78
C LEU A 112 -5.48 -1.83 -5.04
N ARG A 113 -4.57 -0.90 -5.33
CA ARG A 113 -4.88 0.52 -5.57
C ARG A 113 -4.93 0.88 -7.06
N SER A 114 -4.21 0.15 -7.88
CA SER A 114 -4.06 0.41 -9.32
C SER A 114 -3.88 -0.89 -10.10
N SER A 115 -3.98 -0.78 -11.44
CA SER A 115 -3.65 -1.88 -12.34
C SER A 115 -2.14 -2.01 -12.48
N GLY A 116 -1.54 -2.94 -11.73
CA GLY A 116 -0.12 -3.21 -11.84
C GLY A 116 0.30 -3.74 -13.21
N HIS A 117 -0.61 -4.31 -14.01
CA HIS A 117 -0.31 -4.75 -15.38
C HIS A 117 0.15 -3.59 -16.25
N GLU A 118 -0.55 -2.45 -16.19
CA GLU A 118 -0.19 -1.26 -16.96
C GLU A 118 1.11 -0.62 -16.41
N GLU A 119 1.24 -0.53 -15.09
CA GLU A 119 2.45 0.01 -14.47
C GLU A 119 3.70 -0.80 -14.85
N TRP A 120 3.64 -2.13 -14.78
CA TRP A 120 4.75 -2.99 -15.15
C TRP A 120 5.10 -2.91 -16.64
N LYS A 121 4.07 -2.81 -17.51
CA LYS A 121 4.26 -2.61 -18.94
C LYS A 121 5.06 -1.33 -19.24
N HIS A 122 4.70 -0.23 -18.58
CA HIS A 122 5.36 1.06 -18.79
C HIS A 122 6.76 1.13 -18.18
N ILE A 123 6.99 0.52 -17.01
CA ILE A 123 8.25 0.63 -16.28
C ILE A 123 9.29 -0.40 -16.76
N LEU A 124 8.86 -1.64 -16.99
CA LEU A 124 9.76 -2.77 -17.24
C LEU A 124 9.60 -3.40 -18.63
N GLY A 125 8.55 -3.01 -19.38
CA GLY A 125 8.25 -3.54 -20.70
C GLY A 125 7.25 -4.71 -20.68
N SER A 126 6.74 -5.04 -21.86
CA SER A 126 5.63 -5.99 -22.04
C SER A 126 5.92 -7.41 -21.53
N TRP A 127 7.20 -7.82 -21.55
CA TRP A 127 7.59 -9.17 -21.09
C TRP A 127 7.37 -9.36 -19.59
N PHE A 128 7.59 -8.32 -18.79
CA PHE A 128 7.41 -8.38 -17.34
C PHE A 128 5.94 -8.43 -16.92
N VAL A 129 5.00 -8.06 -17.79
CA VAL A 129 3.56 -8.16 -17.53
C VAL A 129 3.14 -9.60 -17.27
N TRP A 130 3.76 -10.58 -17.95
CA TRP A 130 3.48 -12.00 -17.75
C TRP A 130 3.87 -12.45 -16.32
N ILE A 131 5.05 -12.03 -15.85
CA ILE A 131 5.49 -12.32 -14.48
C ILE A 131 4.52 -11.70 -13.46
N TYR A 132 4.15 -10.43 -13.68
CA TYR A 132 3.17 -9.77 -12.83
C TYR A 132 1.83 -10.52 -12.82
N HIS A 133 1.37 -10.98 -13.97
CA HIS A 133 0.11 -11.71 -14.11
C HIS A 133 0.09 -13.02 -13.31
N ILE A 134 1.21 -13.75 -13.28
CA ILE A 134 1.36 -14.96 -12.46
C ILE A 134 1.28 -14.60 -10.97
N MET A 135 2.08 -13.62 -10.53
CA MET A 135 2.05 -13.15 -9.13
C MET A 135 0.65 -12.71 -8.71
N TYR A 136 -0.02 -11.96 -9.58
CA TYR A 136 -1.38 -11.48 -9.38
C TYR A 136 -2.38 -12.63 -9.19
N LYS A 137 -2.40 -13.61 -10.12
CA LYS A 137 -3.30 -14.77 -10.02
C LYS A 137 -3.10 -15.54 -8.72
N ILE A 138 -1.84 -15.83 -8.37
CA ILE A 138 -1.53 -16.59 -7.16
C ILE A 138 -1.99 -15.87 -5.90
N ILE A 139 -1.72 -14.57 -5.80
CA ILE A 139 -2.09 -13.78 -4.60
C ILE A 139 -3.60 -13.65 -4.49
N ILE A 140 -4.29 -13.25 -5.56
CA ILE A 140 -5.74 -12.99 -5.53
C ILE A 140 -6.52 -14.25 -5.18
N SER A 141 -6.14 -15.40 -5.73
CA SER A 141 -6.84 -16.67 -5.47
C SER A 141 -6.68 -17.17 -4.03
N ASN A 142 -5.71 -16.63 -3.26
CA ASN A 142 -5.36 -17.15 -1.94
C ASN A 142 -5.33 -16.06 -0.85
N SER A 143 -5.99 -14.93 -1.09
CA SER A 143 -6.06 -13.79 -0.15
C SER A 143 -7.47 -13.23 -0.07
N ILE A 144 -7.75 -12.50 1.01
CA ILE A 144 -8.94 -11.66 1.09
C ILE A 144 -8.64 -10.37 0.32
N VAL A 145 -9.34 -10.16 -0.79
CA VAL A 145 -9.06 -9.08 -1.74
C VAL A 145 -9.82 -7.81 -1.38
N MET A 146 -9.09 -6.71 -1.26
CA MET A 146 -9.60 -5.36 -1.04
C MET A 146 -9.20 -4.46 -2.20
N VAL A 147 -10.14 -3.77 -2.81
CA VAL A 147 -9.91 -2.97 -4.02
C VAL A 147 -10.60 -1.61 -3.96
N LEU A 148 -10.02 -0.62 -4.64
CA LEU A 148 -10.68 0.67 -4.89
C LEU A 148 -11.76 0.58 -5.98
N ASN A 149 -11.58 -0.34 -6.92
CA ASN A 149 -12.49 -0.54 -8.04
C ASN A 149 -12.61 -2.04 -8.34
N LYS A 150 -13.84 -2.53 -8.52
CA LYS A 150 -14.11 -3.95 -8.83
C LYS A 150 -13.34 -4.48 -10.03
N ARG A 151 -13.02 -3.64 -11.01
CA ARG A 151 -12.21 -4.01 -12.18
C ARG A 151 -10.82 -4.54 -11.81
N LEU A 152 -10.28 -4.13 -10.66
CA LEU A 152 -8.95 -4.55 -10.19
C LEU A 152 -8.92 -5.98 -9.64
N SER A 153 -10.05 -6.57 -9.28
CA SER A 153 -10.14 -7.94 -8.75
C SER A 153 -10.40 -8.99 -9.82
N SER A 154 -10.55 -8.56 -11.07
CA SER A 154 -10.95 -9.43 -12.19
C SER A 154 -12.16 -10.29 -11.89
N LYS A 155 -12.70 -11.06 -11.73
CA LYS A 155 -13.91 -11.82 -11.36
C LYS A 155 -13.85 -12.44 -9.96
N HIS A 156 -12.81 -12.17 -9.18
CA HIS A 156 -12.72 -12.70 -7.81
C HIS A 156 -13.60 -11.90 -6.86
N GLU A 157 -14.11 -12.58 -5.84
CA GLU A 157 -14.82 -11.93 -4.74
C GLU A 157 -13.90 -10.92 -4.05
N CYS A 158 -14.38 -9.70 -3.85
CA CYS A 158 -13.56 -8.62 -3.30
C CYS A 158 -14.40 -7.67 -2.44
N HIS A 159 -13.72 -7.05 -1.47
CA HIS A 159 -14.27 -5.96 -0.68
C HIS A 159 -13.92 -4.62 -1.33
N LEU A 160 -14.94 -3.85 -1.69
CA LEU A 160 -14.74 -2.49 -2.18
C LEU A 160 -14.45 -1.59 -0.98
N ILE A 161 -13.38 -0.81 -1.07
CA ILE A 161 -13.00 0.18 -0.07
C ILE A 161 -12.79 1.53 -0.74
N ASN A 162 -13.32 2.58 -0.10
CA ASN A 162 -13.20 3.96 -0.56
C ASN A 162 -12.39 4.76 0.48
N PRO A 163 -11.05 4.69 0.47
CA PRO A 163 -10.24 5.46 1.38
C PRO A 163 -10.39 6.94 1.03
N SER A 164 -10.74 7.75 2.01
CA SER A 164 -10.68 9.19 1.87
C SER A 164 -9.27 9.69 2.20
N ARG A 165 -8.75 10.59 1.36
CA ARG A 165 -7.54 11.38 1.64
C ARG A 165 -7.87 12.76 2.18
N LEU A 166 -9.17 13.06 2.26
CA LEU A 166 -9.69 14.32 2.76
C LEU A 166 -9.87 14.20 4.28
N ASP A 167 -9.39 15.17 4.99
CA ASP A 167 -9.56 15.34 6.42
C ASP A 167 -10.56 16.46 6.74
N ASP A 168 -10.93 16.62 8.01
CA ASP A 168 -11.88 17.62 8.47
C ASP A 168 -11.59 19.05 7.99
N PRO A 169 -10.34 19.53 7.87
CA PRO A 169 -10.03 20.84 7.33
C PRO A 169 -10.54 21.07 5.90
N TRP A 170 -10.61 20.02 5.07
CA TRP A 170 -11.14 20.13 3.71
C TRP A 170 -12.64 20.45 3.69
N PHE A 171 -13.40 19.88 4.64
CA PHE A 171 -14.85 20.08 4.72
C PHE A 171 -15.21 21.42 5.37
N LYS A 172 -14.34 21.97 6.23
CA LYS A 172 -14.59 23.25 6.91
C LYS A 172 -14.43 24.48 6.01
N LYS A 173 -13.74 24.37 4.88
CA LYS A 173 -13.44 25.47 3.94
C LYS A 173 -14.33 25.44 2.70
N HIS A 174 -15.58 25.02 2.85
CA HIS A 174 -16.52 25.04 1.73
C HIS A 174 -16.80 26.50 1.31
N LYS A 175 -16.50 26.81 0.05
CA LYS A 175 -16.87 28.08 -0.58
C LYS A 175 -18.01 27.79 -1.54
N GLU A 176 -18.97 28.70 -1.58
CA GLU A 176 -20.00 28.69 -2.64
C GLU A 176 -19.34 28.76 -4.00
N VAL A 177 -19.80 27.91 -4.92
CA VAL A 177 -19.30 27.89 -6.29
C VAL A 177 -19.94 29.03 -7.08
N SER A 178 -19.11 29.98 -7.53
CA SER A 178 -19.56 30.97 -8.54
C SER A 178 -19.27 30.41 -9.94
N LEU A 179 -20.29 30.39 -10.78
CA LEU A 179 -20.21 29.96 -12.18
C LEU A 179 -19.91 31.10 -13.15
N ASP A 180 -19.75 32.33 -12.65
CA ASP A 180 -19.50 33.52 -13.48
C ASP A 180 -18.18 33.46 -14.22
N LYS A 181 -17.18 32.75 -13.67
CA LYS A 181 -15.89 32.51 -14.31
C LYS A 181 -15.48 31.07 -14.10
N ILE A 182 -15.52 30.26 -15.13
CA ILE A 182 -15.07 28.90 -15.12
C ILE A 182 -13.53 28.88 -15.02
N LYS A 183 -13.01 28.35 -13.91
CA LYS A 183 -11.58 28.10 -13.72
C LYS A 183 -11.34 26.59 -13.71
N LEU A 184 -10.56 26.11 -14.67
CA LEU A 184 -10.16 24.71 -14.71
C LEU A 184 -8.91 24.51 -13.86
N LEU A 185 -8.99 23.59 -12.91
CA LEU A 185 -7.86 23.19 -12.07
C LEU A 185 -7.54 21.72 -12.35
N TYR A 186 -6.32 21.43 -12.79
CA TYR A 186 -5.79 20.07 -12.84
C TYR A 186 -5.02 19.77 -11.55
N VAL A 187 -5.42 18.71 -10.87
CA VAL A 187 -4.73 18.21 -9.68
C VAL A 187 -4.27 16.77 -9.95
N GLY A 188 -2.99 16.59 -10.19
CA GLY A 188 -2.43 15.27 -10.47
C GLY A 188 -0.92 15.31 -10.73
N ARG A 189 -0.32 14.14 -10.86
CA ARG A 189 1.08 14.05 -11.33
C ARG A 189 1.11 14.33 -12.83
N ILE A 190 2.08 15.17 -13.25
CA ILE A 190 2.33 15.44 -14.66
C ILE A 190 3.17 14.28 -15.21
N ASN A 191 2.50 13.27 -15.71
CA ASN A 191 3.11 12.09 -16.31
C ASN A 191 2.37 11.71 -17.59
N PRO A 192 3.06 11.15 -18.60
CA PRO A 192 2.43 10.71 -19.86
C PRO A 192 1.28 9.73 -19.67
N GLU A 193 1.39 8.82 -18.67
CA GLU A 193 0.33 7.87 -18.33
C GLU A 193 -0.97 8.52 -17.82
N LYS A 194 -0.96 9.82 -17.53
CA LYS A 194 -2.13 10.63 -17.15
C LYS A 194 -2.70 11.46 -18.30
N GLY A 195 -2.21 11.21 -19.55
CA GLY A 195 -2.68 11.91 -20.74
C GLY A 195 -2.20 13.36 -20.86
N ILE A 196 -1.14 13.73 -20.13
CA ILE A 196 -0.50 15.04 -20.23
C ILE A 196 0.78 14.85 -21.06
N HIS A 197 0.75 15.39 -22.27
CA HIS A 197 1.85 15.38 -23.24
C HIS A 197 2.47 16.77 -23.34
#